data_abda5392669aaef3dfe487d5e4f43d95
#
_entry.id   abda5392669aaef3dfe487d5e4f43d95
#
_cell.length_a   1.000
_cell.length_b   1.000
_cell.length_c   1.000
_cell.angle_alpha   90.00
_cell.angle_beta   90.00
_cell.angle_gamma   90.00
#
_symmetry.space_group_name_H-M   'P 1'
#
loop_
_entity.id
_entity.type
_entity.pdbx_description
1 polymer ?
#
loop_
_entity_poly.entity_id
_entity_poly.type
_entity_poly.pdbx_seq_one_letter_code
_entity_poly.pdbx_strand_id
1 'polypeptide(L)'
;MRYEGDTLLDTADDAVMMEWERPLMEAHAERLCATQGDVLNVGFGMGIVDGAIAARAPRSHVIIEAHPEVLARMRRDGWYERAGVRVCEGAWQDVL
;
A
#
# COMPACT_ATOMS: atom_id res chain seq x y z
N MET A 1 -3.69 -13.31 7.40
CA MET A 1 -3.08 -12.79 6.17
C MET A 1 -1.58 -13.02 6.24
N ARG A 2 -0.99 -13.56 5.21
CA ARG A 2 0.45 -13.80 5.19
C ARG A 2 1.01 -13.63 3.79
N TYR A 3 2.31 -13.37 3.71
CA TYR A 3 3.03 -13.31 2.44
C TYR A 3 3.64 -14.68 2.14
N GLU A 4 3.57 -15.10 0.89
CA GLU A 4 4.16 -16.33 0.41
C GLU A 4 4.71 -16.10 -1.00
N GLY A 5 6.04 -15.89 -1.09
CA GLY A 5 6.69 -15.53 -2.35
C GLY A 5 6.09 -14.23 -2.90
N ASP A 6 5.57 -14.29 -4.12
CA ASP A 6 4.99 -13.16 -4.84
C ASP A 6 3.49 -12.99 -4.60
N THR A 7 2.95 -13.62 -3.57
CA THR A 7 1.52 -13.64 -3.28
C THR A 7 1.25 -13.24 -1.84
N LEU A 8 0.20 -12.46 -1.63
CA LEU A 8 -0.36 -12.18 -0.31
C LEU A 8 -1.62 -13.03 -0.16
N LEU A 9 -1.66 -13.86 0.88
CA LEU A 9 -2.77 -14.77 1.17
C LEU A 9 -3.56 -14.30 2.39
N ASP A 10 -4.88 -14.55 2.37
CA ASP A 10 -5.73 -14.34 3.54
C ASP A 10 -5.68 -15.53 4.48
N THR A 11 -6.49 -15.53 5.55
CA THR A 11 -6.51 -16.60 6.55
C THR A 11 -7.09 -17.91 6.01
N ALA A 12 -7.79 -17.88 4.86
CA ALA A 12 -8.33 -19.06 4.18
C ALA A 12 -7.42 -19.54 3.05
N ASP A 13 -6.21 -19.02 2.94
CA ASP A 13 -5.22 -19.32 1.90
C ASP A 13 -5.64 -18.87 0.50
N ASP A 14 -6.61 -17.97 0.41
CA ASP A 14 -6.99 -17.37 -0.88
C ASP A 14 -6.08 -16.17 -1.19
N ALA A 15 -5.70 -16.03 -2.46
CA ALA A 15 -4.85 -14.93 -2.89
C ALA A 15 -5.56 -13.58 -2.77
N VAL A 16 -4.97 -12.66 -2.00
CA VAL A 16 -5.44 -11.27 -1.88
C VAL A 16 -4.80 -10.41 -2.95
N MET A 17 -3.50 -10.60 -3.19
CA MET A 17 -2.74 -9.86 -4.17
C MET A 17 -1.59 -10.71 -4.69
N MET A 18 -1.32 -10.61 -5.99
CA MET A 18 -0.25 -11.35 -6.65
C MET A 18 0.60 -10.39 -7.49
N GLU A 19 1.85 -10.73 -7.64
CA GLU A 19 2.83 -9.89 -8.36
C GLU A 19 2.44 -9.62 -9.82
N TRP A 20 1.71 -10.53 -10.48
CA TRP A 20 1.28 -10.33 -11.87
C TRP A 20 0.33 -9.14 -12.04
N GLU A 21 -0.25 -8.64 -10.92
CA GLU A 21 -1.13 -7.47 -10.93
C GLU A 21 -0.35 -6.15 -11.01
N ARG A 22 0.96 -6.19 -10.91
CA ARG A 22 1.81 -5.00 -10.89
C ARG A 22 1.54 -4.02 -12.03
N PRO A 23 1.45 -4.44 -13.31
CA PRO A 23 1.22 -3.46 -14.39
C PRO A 23 -0.09 -2.70 -14.23
N LEU A 24 -1.15 -3.36 -13.75
CA LEU A 24 -2.44 -2.73 -13.49
C LEU A 24 -2.33 -1.73 -12.33
N MET A 25 -1.64 -2.11 -11.25
CA MET A 25 -1.46 -1.25 -10.08
C MET A 25 -0.62 -0.03 -10.42
N GLU A 26 0.42 -0.19 -11.22
CA GLU A 26 1.26 0.92 -11.67
C GLU A 26 0.47 1.88 -12.58
N ALA A 27 -0.41 1.36 -13.45
CA ALA A 27 -1.28 2.20 -14.27
C ALA A 27 -2.26 3.01 -13.42
N HIS A 28 -2.81 2.43 -12.37
CA HIS A 28 -3.68 3.13 -11.42
C HIS A 28 -2.92 4.28 -10.74
N ALA A 29 -1.70 4.01 -10.26
CA ALA A 29 -0.87 5.03 -9.61
C ALA A 29 -0.55 6.18 -10.54
N GLU A 30 -0.25 5.89 -11.80
CA GLU A 30 0.03 6.92 -12.81
C GLU A 30 -1.15 7.88 -12.96
N ARG A 31 -2.36 7.35 -13.05
CA ARG A 31 -3.56 8.19 -13.16
C ARG A 31 -3.84 9.00 -11.90
N LEU A 32 -3.70 8.37 -10.73
CA LEU A 32 -3.93 9.05 -9.45
C LEU A 32 -2.95 10.19 -9.21
N CYS A 33 -1.73 10.06 -9.68
CA CYS A 33 -0.66 11.01 -9.41
C CYS A 33 -0.41 11.99 -10.56
N ALA A 34 -1.28 12.04 -11.58
CA ALA A 34 -1.11 12.91 -12.74
C ALA A 34 -0.99 14.40 -12.37
N THR A 35 -1.65 14.83 -11.28
CA THR A 35 -1.61 16.22 -10.81
C THR A 35 -0.63 16.43 -9.65
N GLN A 36 0.03 15.37 -9.17
CA GLN A 36 0.92 15.39 -8.01
C GLN A 36 0.27 15.96 -6.73
N GLY A 37 -1.04 15.71 -6.57
CA GLY A 37 -1.79 16.17 -5.40
C GLY A 37 -1.63 15.27 -4.20
N ASP A 38 -2.62 15.30 -3.30
CA ASP A 38 -2.67 14.45 -2.11
C ASP A 38 -3.25 13.09 -2.49
N VAL A 39 -2.64 12.00 -2.01
CA VAL A 39 -3.08 10.64 -2.30
C VAL A 39 -3.37 9.90 -1.00
N LEU A 40 -4.53 9.24 -0.95
CA LEU A 40 -4.93 8.36 0.13
C LEU A 40 -5.11 6.95 -0.44
N ASN A 41 -4.44 5.97 0.14
CA ASN A 41 -4.63 4.57 -0.20
C ASN A 41 -5.10 3.78 1.02
N VAL A 42 -6.18 3.04 0.87
CA VAL A 42 -6.72 2.15 1.90
C VAL A 42 -6.33 0.72 1.53
N GLY A 43 -5.51 0.10 2.37
CA GLY A 43 -4.99 -1.23 2.12
C GLY A 43 -3.66 -1.23 1.36
N PHE A 44 -2.59 -1.60 2.05
CA PHE A 44 -1.24 -1.61 1.47
C PHE A 44 -0.96 -2.85 0.62
N GLY A 45 -1.38 -4.02 1.10
CA GLY A 45 -1.12 -5.30 0.44
C GLY A 45 0.36 -5.60 0.29
N MET A 46 0.86 -5.68 -0.94
CA MET A 46 2.27 -5.93 -1.23
C MET A 46 3.06 -4.65 -1.51
N GLY A 47 2.41 -3.50 -1.43
CA GLY A 47 3.07 -2.22 -1.65
C GLY A 47 3.28 -1.85 -3.11
N ILE A 48 2.64 -2.53 -4.05
CA ILE A 48 2.83 -2.28 -5.48
C ILE A 48 2.29 -0.89 -5.85
N VAL A 49 1.06 -0.58 -5.46
CA VAL A 49 0.45 0.73 -5.73
C VAL A 49 1.20 1.82 -4.98
N ASP A 50 1.46 1.60 -3.68
CA ASP A 50 2.14 2.62 -2.86
C ASP A 50 3.56 2.89 -3.31
N GLY A 51 4.29 1.85 -3.75
CA GLY A 51 5.60 2.03 -4.34
C GLY A 51 5.57 2.87 -5.61
N ALA A 52 4.59 2.63 -6.48
CA ALA A 52 4.42 3.40 -7.70
C ALA A 52 3.98 4.84 -7.41
N ILE A 53 3.11 5.05 -6.41
CA ILE A 53 2.70 6.39 -5.96
C ILE A 53 3.91 7.16 -5.42
N ALA A 54 4.70 6.53 -4.56
CA ALA A 54 5.88 7.17 -3.97
C ALA A 54 6.91 7.58 -5.03
N ALA A 55 7.07 6.78 -6.08
CA ALA A 55 7.97 7.09 -7.19
C ALA A 55 7.54 8.35 -7.97
N ARG A 56 6.27 8.73 -7.89
CA ARG A 56 5.74 9.93 -8.56
C ARG A 56 5.74 11.17 -7.68
N ALA A 57 6.23 11.05 -6.46
CA ALA A 57 6.40 12.15 -5.49
C ALA A 57 5.14 13.03 -5.36
N PRO A 58 4.00 12.48 -4.89
CA PRO A 58 2.82 13.29 -4.65
C PRO A 58 3.08 14.29 -3.51
N ARG A 59 2.22 15.30 -3.40
CA ARG A 59 2.33 16.29 -2.33
C ARG A 59 2.19 15.65 -0.95
N SER A 60 1.28 14.70 -0.80
CA SER A 60 1.16 13.89 0.41
C SER A 60 0.68 12.48 0.04
N HIS A 61 1.02 11.51 0.88
CA HIS A 61 0.70 10.12 0.64
C HIS A 61 0.33 9.47 1.98
N VAL A 62 -0.94 9.19 2.17
CA VAL A 62 -1.46 8.56 3.39
C VAL A 62 -1.87 7.13 3.07
N ILE A 63 -1.42 6.19 3.90
CA ILE A 63 -1.74 4.77 3.77
C ILE A 63 -2.49 4.33 5.02
N ILE A 64 -3.68 3.76 4.85
CA ILE A 64 -4.45 3.19 5.95
C ILE A 64 -4.39 1.67 5.83
N GLU A 65 -3.92 1.01 6.88
CA GLU A 65 -3.78 -0.45 6.90
C GLU A 65 -4.16 -0.99 8.27
N ALA A 66 -4.93 -2.08 8.30
CA ALA A 66 -5.43 -2.68 9.52
C ALA A 66 -4.74 -3.99 9.91
N HIS A 67 -4.18 -4.73 8.96
CA HIS A 67 -3.66 -6.06 9.21
C HIS A 67 -2.25 -6.05 9.81
N PRO A 68 -2.04 -6.69 10.98
CA PRO A 68 -0.73 -6.70 11.64
C PRO A 68 0.42 -7.26 10.79
N GLU A 69 0.15 -8.30 9.99
CA GLU A 69 1.16 -8.89 9.11
C GLU A 69 1.65 -7.89 8.06
N VAL A 70 0.73 -7.14 7.48
CA VAL A 70 1.05 -6.12 6.48
C VAL A 70 1.80 -4.96 7.13
N LEU A 71 1.33 -4.50 8.30
CA LEU A 71 1.99 -3.44 9.05
C LEU A 71 3.42 -3.81 9.45
N ALA A 72 3.64 -5.07 9.86
CA ALA A 72 4.98 -5.56 10.21
C ALA A 72 5.93 -5.49 9.00
N ARG A 73 5.45 -5.85 7.82
CA ARG A 73 6.24 -5.76 6.60
C ARG A 73 6.53 -4.31 6.23
N MET A 74 5.57 -3.41 6.40
CA MET A 74 5.75 -1.98 6.15
C MET A 74 6.83 -1.38 7.05
N ARG A 75 6.85 -1.76 8.34
CA ARG A 75 7.90 -1.33 9.28
C ARG A 75 9.27 -1.83 8.84
N ARG A 76 9.36 -3.11 8.48
CA ARG A 76 10.62 -3.72 8.03
C ARG A 76 11.17 -3.03 6.78
N ASP A 77 10.29 -2.65 5.86
CA ASP A 77 10.66 -2.06 4.58
C ASP A 77 10.80 -0.53 4.62
N GLY A 78 10.68 0.09 5.79
CA GLY A 78 10.97 1.51 6.00
C GLY A 78 9.86 2.48 5.60
N TRP A 79 8.62 2.03 5.44
CA TRP A 79 7.52 2.89 5.04
C TRP A 79 7.17 3.96 6.06
N TYR A 80 7.34 3.69 7.35
CA TYR A 80 7.03 4.64 8.41
C TYR A 80 8.00 5.84 8.43
N GLU A 81 9.22 5.66 7.96
CA GLU A 81 10.25 6.68 7.92
C GLU A 81 10.35 7.40 6.58
N ARG A 82 9.54 7.02 5.61
CA ARG A 82 9.60 7.61 4.27
C ARG A 82 9.03 9.01 4.28
N ALA A 83 9.81 9.98 3.77
CA ALA A 83 9.39 11.38 3.72
C ALA A 83 8.11 11.54 2.87
N GLY A 84 7.16 12.31 3.39
CA GLY A 84 5.89 12.56 2.71
C GLY A 84 4.86 11.45 2.82
N VAL A 85 5.20 10.34 3.49
CA VAL A 85 4.28 9.22 3.72
C VAL A 85 3.85 9.19 5.17
N ARG A 86 2.54 9.02 5.39
CA ARG A 86 1.96 8.83 6.72
C ARG A 86 1.20 7.51 6.74
N VAL A 87 1.52 6.64 7.70
CA VAL A 87 0.83 5.37 7.88
C VAL A 87 -0.14 5.49 9.06
N CYS A 88 -1.41 5.17 8.81
CA CYS A 88 -2.45 5.13 9.83
C CYS A 88 -2.86 3.68 10.07
N GLU A 89 -2.61 3.18 11.28
CA GLU A 89 -2.91 1.79 11.64
C GLU A 89 -4.36 1.68 12.09
N GLY A 90 -5.12 0.80 11.44
CA GLY A 90 -6.51 0.56 11.78
C GLY A 90 -7.38 0.40 10.54
N ALA A 91 -8.66 0.12 10.76
CA ALA A 91 -9.64 0.09 9.68
C ALA A 91 -9.98 1.54 9.28
N TRP A 92 -10.26 1.76 7.99
CA TRP A 92 -10.53 3.11 7.50
C TRP A 92 -11.71 3.75 8.21
N GLN A 93 -12.70 2.96 8.67
CA GLN A 93 -13.87 3.45 9.40
C GLN A 93 -13.49 4.07 10.74
N ASP A 94 -12.37 3.63 11.34
CA ASP A 94 -11.95 4.06 12.67
C ASP A 94 -10.94 5.22 12.64
N VAL A 95 -10.31 5.48 11.50
CA VAL A 95 -9.24 6.49 11.38
C VAL A 95 -9.62 7.69 10.51
N LEU A 96 -10.71 7.62 9.79
CA LEU A 96 -11.22 8.75 8.99
C LEU A 96 -12.35 9.50 9.68
#